data_157c82b6564efade50f3fd426eeced4d
#
_entry.id   157c82b6564efade50f3fd426eeced4d
#
_cell.length_a   1.000
_cell.length_b   1.000
_cell.length_c   1.000
_cell.angle_alpha   90.00
_cell.angle_beta   90.00
_cell.angle_gamma   90.00
#
_symmetry.space_group_name_H-M   'P 1'
#
loop_
_entity.id
_entity.type
_entity.pdbx_description
1 polymer ?
#
loop_
_entity_poly.entity_id
_entity_poly.type
_entity_poly.pdbx_seq_one_letter_code
_entity_poly.pdbx_strand_id
1 'polypeptide(L)'
;MSSHSICHPYYHFLLTLRLSLFAIFAMLMSACNSLTPVAPADTSVPNKPTVALVLGGGGAKGFAHVGVIKALEENGIKPTLVVGTSVGSLVGSLYASGYTTKELEHLALNTTDSELTDFTLSNQGFIEGIKLKNFINTNVGGRTIENFPISFAAVAADKNTLKKAVFTTGDVGLAVQASCSVPNIFIAPRIPEKVGKKYIDGGVVSLVPVDSARDLGADIIIAVDVTAANANTSTVNQKPHLNSLTSFWGFLENSLIANAAYNAKASPINHSAASMRHERDSADIVIMPNVGHISSLDT
;
A
#
# COMPACT_ATOMS: atom_id res chain seq x y z
N MET A 1 -104.64 41.85 12.46
CA MET A 1 -103.90 41.33 11.35
C MET A 1 -102.56 40.87 11.86
N SER A 2 -102.47 39.61 12.01
CA SER A 2 -101.34 38.97 12.71
C SER A 2 -100.51 38.15 11.71
N SER A 3 -99.25 38.45 11.52
CA SER A 3 -98.30 37.63 10.77
C SER A 3 -97.35 36.93 11.76
N HIS A 4 -97.56 35.67 11.97
CA HIS A 4 -96.72 34.84 12.79
C HIS A 4 -95.44 34.43 12.05
N SER A 5 -94.29 34.85 12.56
CA SER A 5 -92.95 34.35 12.17
C SER A 5 -92.76 32.91 12.68
N ILE A 6 -92.77 31.96 11.75
CA ILE A 6 -92.36 30.57 12.04
C ILE A 6 -91.03 30.32 11.32
N CYS A 7 -89.93 30.71 11.95
CA CYS A 7 -88.61 30.41 11.39
C CYS A 7 -87.43 30.34 12.36
N HIS A 8 -87.69 30.04 13.67
CA HIS A 8 -86.57 30.06 14.67
C HIS A 8 -85.97 28.74 15.09
N PRO A 9 -86.63 27.59 15.10
CA PRO A 9 -85.97 26.36 15.62
C PRO A 9 -85.01 25.74 14.61
N TYR A 10 -85.15 25.85 13.30
CA TYR A 10 -84.29 25.21 12.33
C TYR A 10 -82.92 25.88 12.22
N TYR A 11 -82.85 27.17 12.45
CA TYR A 11 -81.61 27.90 12.37
C TYR A 11 -80.61 27.50 13.52
N HIS A 12 -81.13 27.33 14.71
CA HIS A 12 -80.35 26.87 15.86
C HIS A 12 -79.89 25.42 15.71
N PHE A 13 -80.75 24.57 15.15
CA PHE A 13 -80.36 23.16 14.88
C PHE A 13 -79.28 23.04 13.82
N LEU A 14 -79.37 23.79 12.73
CA LEU A 14 -78.32 23.82 11.69
C LEU A 14 -76.97 24.42 12.21
N LEU A 15 -77.07 25.44 13.07
CA LEU A 15 -75.88 26.07 13.65
C LEU A 15 -75.13 25.15 14.62
N THR A 16 -75.91 24.47 15.47
CA THR A 16 -75.31 23.46 16.42
C THR A 16 -74.72 22.25 15.69
N LEU A 17 -75.34 21.77 14.62
CA LEU A 17 -74.86 20.70 13.77
C LEU A 17 -73.53 21.10 13.05
N ARG A 18 -73.44 22.34 12.55
CA ARG A 18 -72.22 22.87 11.92
C ARG A 18 -71.05 23.03 12.93
N LEU A 19 -71.37 23.50 14.14
CA LEU A 19 -70.35 23.67 15.20
C LEU A 19 -69.83 22.32 15.71
N SER A 20 -70.73 21.31 15.83
CA SER A 20 -70.26 19.95 16.21
C SER A 20 -69.45 19.27 15.13
N LEU A 21 -69.75 19.42 13.85
CA LEU A 21 -68.96 18.92 12.72
C LEU A 21 -67.58 19.60 12.66
N PHE A 22 -67.51 20.90 12.94
CA PHE A 22 -66.28 21.64 12.96
C PHE A 22 -65.36 21.21 14.14
N ALA A 23 -65.94 20.95 15.31
CA ALA A 23 -65.23 20.43 16.49
C ALA A 23 -64.68 19.02 16.24
N ILE A 24 -65.44 18.13 15.58
CA ILE A 24 -64.99 16.77 15.25
C ILE A 24 -63.85 16.84 14.17
N PHE A 25 -63.98 17.74 13.19
CA PHE A 25 -62.92 17.95 12.18
C PHE A 25 -61.64 18.50 12.81
N ALA A 26 -61.75 19.45 13.75
CA ALA A 26 -60.60 19.98 14.48
C ALA A 26 -59.90 18.91 15.38
N MET A 27 -60.66 17.99 16.00
CA MET A 27 -60.10 16.87 16.74
C MET A 27 -59.38 15.86 15.86
N LEU A 28 -59.90 15.60 14.66
CA LEU A 28 -59.24 14.68 13.72
C LEU A 28 -57.93 15.24 13.17
N MET A 29 -57.80 16.56 13.04
CA MET A 29 -56.58 17.19 12.59
C MET A 29 -55.49 17.26 13.67
N SER A 30 -55.83 17.15 14.95
CA SER A 30 -54.88 17.14 16.07
C SER A 30 -54.20 15.78 16.28
N ALA A 31 -54.70 14.70 15.69
CA ALA A 31 -54.15 13.36 15.82
C ALA A 31 -52.95 13.06 14.90
N CYS A 32 -52.64 13.97 13.93
CA CYS A 32 -51.55 13.76 12.96
C CYS A 32 -50.18 14.34 13.36
N ASN A 33 -50.02 14.92 14.56
CA ASN A 33 -48.77 15.59 14.94
C ASN A 33 -47.87 14.80 15.90
N SER A 34 -47.99 13.47 15.98
CA SER A 34 -47.14 12.63 16.82
C SER A 34 -46.27 11.64 16.04
N LEU A 35 -46.03 11.90 14.75
CA LEU A 35 -44.92 11.23 14.06
C LEU A 35 -43.65 12.01 14.36
N THR A 36 -42.98 11.72 15.49
CA THR A 36 -41.58 12.06 15.64
C THR A 36 -40.85 11.41 14.47
N PRO A 37 -40.05 12.18 13.68
CA PRO A 37 -39.21 11.57 12.68
C PRO A 37 -38.29 10.59 13.45
N VAL A 38 -38.48 9.30 13.23
CA VAL A 38 -37.43 8.34 13.61
C VAL A 38 -36.22 8.77 12.81
N ALA A 39 -35.20 9.31 13.51
CA ALA A 39 -33.90 9.55 12.87
C ALA A 39 -33.52 8.27 12.14
N PRO A 40 -33.13 8.33 10.86
CA PRO A 40 -32.66 7.13 10.18
C PRO A 40 -31.61 6.50 11.09
N ALA A 41 -31.82 5.24 11.46
CA ALA A 41 -30.82 4.48 12.17
C ALA A 41 -29.55 4.61 11.34
N ASP A 42 -28.48 5.09 11.93
CA ASP A 42 -27.16 5.15 11.31
C ASP A 42 -26.79 3.70 10.97
N THR A 43 -27.15 3.28 9.77
CA THR A 43 -26.78 1.99 9.18
C THR A 43 -25.38 2.09 8.56
N SER A 44 -24.50 2.93 9.13
CA SER A 44 -23.09 2.84 8.81
C SER A 44 -22.63 1.44 9.26
N VAL A 45 -22.62 0.52 8.31
CA VAL A 45 -21.91 -0.75 8.47
C VAL A 45 -20.50 -0.37 8.92
N PRO A 46 -20.01 -0.87 10.06
CA PRO A 46 -18.68 -0.53 10.51
C PRO A 46 -17.71 -0.81 9.38
N ASN A 47 -17.10 0.25 8.84
CA ASN A 47 -16.16 0.09 7.72
C ASN A 47 -15.03 -0.78 8.24
N LYS A 48 -14.81 -1.95 7.62
CA LYS A 48 -13.75 -2.85 8.05
C LYS A 48 -12.43 -2.09 7.96
N PRO A 49 -11.59 -2.08 9.00
CA PRO A 49 -10.37 -1.30 8.97
C PRO A 49 -9.46 -1.72 7.81
N THR A 50 -8.84 -0.74 7.18
CA THR A 50 -7.83 -0.96 6.15
C THR A 50 -6.54 -1.42 6.82
N VAL A 51 -6.19 -2.69 6.62
CA VAL A 51 -4.95 -3.27 7.13
C VAL A 51 -3.90 -3.20 6.03
N ALA A 52 -2.84 -2.43 6.25
CA ALA A 52 -1.72 -2.35 5.34
C ALA A 52 -0.59 -3.30 5.76
N LEU A 53 -0.07 -4.05 4.79
CA LEU A 53 1.19 -4.78 4.88
C LEU A 53 2.27 -3.98 4.18
N VAL A 54 3.24 -3.50 4.94
CA VAL A 54 4.37 -2.71 4.43
C VAL A 54 5.60 -3.60 4.35
N LEU A 55 6.12 -3.79 3.15
CA LEU A 55 7.26 -4.67 2.87
C LEU A 55 8.50 -3.82 2.54
N GLY A 56 9.48 -3.85 3.42
CA GLY A 56 10.72 -3.09 3.28
C GLY A 56 11.64 -3.62 2.19
N GLY A 57 12.56 -2.77 1.75
CA GLY A 57 13.69 -3.17 0.92
C GLY A 57 14.71 -4.00 1.72
N GLY A 58 15.58 -4.75 1.02
CA GLY A 58 16.59 -5.56 1.71
C GLY A 58 17.32 -6.58 0.85
N GLY A 59 17.23 -6.47 -0.47
CA GLY A 59 17.92 -7.37 -1.40
C GLY A 59 17.43 -8.81 -1.25
N ALA A 60 18.35 -9.77 -1.27
CA ALA A 60 18.06 -11.21 -1.15
C ALA A 60 17.28 -11.58 0.12
N LYS A 61 17.44 -10.83 1.20
CA LYS A 61 16.66 -11.03 2.44
C LYS A 61 15.14 -10.88 2.25
N GLY A 62 14.72 -10.33 1.10
CA GLY A 62 13.32 -10.21 0.73
C GLY A 62 12.53 -11.51 0.63
N PHE A 63 13.21 -12.66 0.49
CA PHE A 63 12.55 -13.97 0.61
C PHE A 63 11.83 -14.17 1.95
N ALA A 64 12.32 -13.52 3.02
CA ALA A 64 11.65 -13.54 4.31
C ALA A 64 10.24 -12.93 4.29
N HIS A 65 9.94 -12.03 3.35
CA HIS A 65 8.60 -11.49 3.19
C HIS A 65 7.58 -12.60 2.89
N VAL A 66 7.94 -13.60 2.09
CA VAL A 66 7.06 -14.73 1.76
C VAL A 66 6.69 -15.50 3.03
N GLY A 67 7.67 -15.76 3.90
CA GLY A 67 7.44 -16.42 5.20
C GLY A 67 6.56 -15.61 6.14
N VAL A 68 6.72 -14.29 6.16
CA VAL A 68 5.87 -13.39 6.97
C VAL A 68 4.44 -13.37 6.43
N ILE A 69 4.26 -13.24 5.11
CA ILE A 69 2.92 -13.28 4.48
C ILE A 69 2.22 -14.60 4.82
N LYS A 70 2.94 -15.73 4.72
CA LYS A 70 2.43 -17.06 5.06
C LYS A 70 1.97 -17.11 6.52
N ALA A 71 2.80 -16.64 7.45
CA ALA A 71 2.45 -16.63 8.86
C ALA A 71 1.22 -15.75 9.17
N LEU A 72 1.09 -14.60 8.50
CA LEU A 72 -0.07 -13.73 8.65
C LEU A 72 -1.35 -14.40 8.14
N GLU A 73 -1.32 -15.02 6.95
CA GLU A 73 -2.47 -15.72 6.37
C GLU A 73 -2.90 -16.93 7.23
N GLU A 74 -1.95 -17.72 7.72
CA GLU A 74 -2.20 -18.88 8.59
C GLU A 74 -2.88 -18.46 9.91
N ASN A 75 -2.66 -17.21 10.34
CA ASN A 75 -3.32 -16.61 11.51
C ASN A 75 -4.56 -15.77 11.16
N GLY A 76 -5.06 -15.87 9.94
CA GLY A 76 -6.28 -15.19 9.49
C GLY A 76 -6.14 -13.69 9.24
N ILE A 77 -4.92 -13.17 9.21
CA ILE A 77 -4.63 -11.76 8.94
C ILE A 77 -4.49 -11.58 7.43
N LYS A 78 -5.44 -10.85 6.84
CA LYS A 78 -5.47 -10.57 5.40
C LYS A 78 -5.36 -9.06 5.18
N PRO A 79 -4.24 -8.58 4.65
CA PRO A 79 -4.10 -7.16 4.32
C PRO A 79 -5.03 -6.77 3.17
N THR A 80 -5.50 -5.54 3.20
CA THR A 80 -6.32 -4.93 2.14
C THR A 80 -5.51 -3.93 1.30
N LEU A 81 -4.31 -3.58 1.79
CA LEU A 81 -3.33 -2.74 1.13
C LEU A 81 -1.93 -3.35 1.29
N VAL A 82 -1.16 -3.37 0.23
CA VAL A 82 0.27 -3.75 0.26
C VAL A 82 1.10 -2.59 -0.26
N VAL A 83 2.10 -2.16 0.50
CA VAL A 83 3.03 -1.11 0.09
C VAL A 83 4.45 -1.65 0.17
N GLY A 84 5.20 -1.56 -0.93
CA GLY A 84 6.53 -2.15 -0.98
C GLY A 84 7.61 -1.21 -1.51
N THR A 85 8.82 -1.37 -0.97
CA THR A 85 10.05 -0.73 -1.47
C THR A 85 11.01 -1.81 -1.96
N SER A 86 11.63 -1.63 -3.13
CA SER A 86 12.65 -2.53 -3.69
C SER A 86 12.15 -3.97 -3.76
N VAL A 87 12.88 -4.95 -3.21
CA VAL A 87 12.42 -6.34 -3.13
C VAL A 87 11.04 -6.48 -2.46
N GLY A 88 10.70 -5.60 -1.52
CA GLY A 88 9.36 -5.56 -0.93
C GLY A 88 8.29 -5.20 -1.94
N SER A 89 8.59 -4.36 -2.94
CA SER A 89 7.67 -4.07 -4.04
C SER A 89 7.55 -5.26 -5.01
N LEU A 90 8.64 -6.00 -5.22
CA LEU A 90 8.64 -7.20 -6.06
C LEU A 90 7.73 -8.27 -5.45
N VAL A 91 7.97 -8.67 -4.20
CA VAL A 91 7.16 -9.69 -3.50
C VAL A 91 5.73 -9.18 -3.31
N GLY A 92 5.58 -7.92 -2.91
CA GLY A 92 4.28 -7.28 -2.67
C GLY A 92 3.40 -7.21 -3.90
N SER A 93 3.96 -6.94 -5.09
CA SER A 93 3.21 -6.89 -6.35
C SER A 93 2.65 -8.26 -6.74
N LEU A 94 3.44 -9.32 -6.58
CA LEU A 94 3.00 -10.68 -6.86
C LEU A 94 1.91 -11.10 -5.87
N TYR A 95 2.11 -10.86 -4.57
CA TYR A 95 1.10 -11.15 -3.56
C TYR A 95 -0.20 -10.40 -3.81
N ALA A 96 -0.12 -9.08 -4.01
CA ALA A 96 -1.29 -8.25 -4.25
C ALA A 96 -2.02 -8.59 -5.54
N SER A 97 -1.32 -9.16 -6.53
CA SER A 97 -1.91 -9.66 -7.77
C SER A 97 -2.72 -10.96 -7.60
N GLY A 98 -2.67 -11.58 -6.41
CA GLY A 98 -3.44 -12.77 -6.07
C GLY A 98 -2.63 -14.07 -5.99
N TYR A 99 -1.30 -14.01 -6.02
CA TYR A 99 -0.47 -15.17 -5.75
C TYR A 99 -0.71 -15.69 -4.32
N THR A 100 -0.91 -16.98 -4.20
CA THR A 100 -0.90 -17.66 -2.90
C THR A 100 0.53 -17.74 -2.34
N THR A 101 0.66 -17.92 -1.04
CA THR A 101 1.98 -18.07 -0.41
C THR A 101 2.76 -19.27 -0.95
N LYS A 102 2.08 -20.35 -1.36
CA LYS A 102 2.71 -21.52 -2.01
C LYS A 102 3.27 -21.17 -3.39
N GLU A 103 2.55 -20.38 -4.17
CA GLU A 103 3.00 -19.94 -5.50
C GLU A 103 4.17 -18.96 -5.37
N LEU A 104 4.14 -18.06 -4.38
CA LEU A 104 5.26 -17.17 -4.08
C LEU A 104 6.51 -17.95 -3.67
N GLU A 105 6.37 -18.94 -2.80
CA GLU A 105 7.46 -19.83 -2.38
C GLU A 105 8.03 -20.61 -3.58
N HIS A 106 7.15 -21.20 -4.40
CA HIS A 106 7.58 -21.90 -5.61
C HIS A 106 8.33 -20.98 -6.58
N LEU A 107 7.81 -19.77 -6.82
CA LEU A 107 8.43 -18.79 -7.69
C LEU A 107 9.81 -18.36 -7.14
N ALA A 108 9.89 -18.09 -5.83
CA ALA A 108 11.13 -17.71 -5.16
C ALA A 108 12.23 -18.79 -5.26
N LEU A 109 11.86 -20.08 -5.17
CA LEU A 109 12.79 -21.19 -5.25
C LEU A 109 13.23 -21.58 -6.67
N ASN A 110 12.45 -21.18 -7.70
CA ASN A 110 12.70 -21.62 -9.08
C ASN A 110 13.10 -20.50 -10.02
N THR A 111 13.02 -19.22 -9.59
CA THR A 111 13.45 -18.09 -10.42
C THR A 111 14.98 -17.99 -10.38
N THR A 112 15.58 -17.97 -11.55
CA THR A 112 17.03 -17.81 -11.70
C THR A 112 17.42 -16.34 -11.85
N ASP A 113 18.66 -16.01 -11.48
CA ASP A 113 19.22 -14.66 -11.68
C ASP A 113 19.17 -14.21 -13.14
N SER A 114 19.35 -15.15 -14.07
CA SER A 114 19.32 -14.86 -15.52
C SER A 114 17.95 -14.43 -16.05
N GLU A 115 16.87 -14.76 -15.34
CA GLU A 115 15.51 -14.32 -15.67
C GLU A 115 15.23 -12.88 -15.20
N LEU A 116 15.96 -12.42 -14.20
CA LEU A 116 15.76 -11.11 -13.58
C LEU A 116 16.79 -10.08 -14.01
N THR A 117 17.95 -10.51 -14.54
CA THR A 117 19.11 -9.64 -14.81
C THR A 117 19.44 -9.55 -16.29
N ASP A 118 19.51 -8.33 -16.78
CA ASP A 118 19.95 -7.96 -18.14
C ASP A 118 21.18 -7.04 -18.04
N PHE A 119 22.36 -7.64 -18.18
CA PHE A 119 23.61 -6.88 -18.16
C PHE A 119 23.79 -6.05 -19.43
N THR A 120 24.27 -4.83 -19.25
CA THR A 120 24.58 -3.90 -20.35
C THR A 120 25.84 -3.10 -20.02
N LEU A 121 26.47 -2.57 -21.08
CA LEU A 121 27.62 -1.68 -20.94
C LEU A 121 27.13 -0.23 -21.03
N SER A 122 27.02 0.43 -19.89
CA SER A 122 26.58 1.82 -19.81
C SER A 122 27.30 2.57 -18.68
N ASN A 123 27.52 3.86 -18.88
CA ASN A 123 28.02 4.75 -17.82
C ASN A 123 26.95 5.15 -16.80
N GLN A 124 25.69 4.69 -16.97
CA GLN A 124 24.57 4.99 -16.06
C GLN A 124 24.27 3.84 -15.10
N GLY A 125 24.78 2.64 -15.38
CA GLY A 125 24.55 1.41 -14.63
C GLY A 125 24.92 0.19 -15.45
N PHE A 126 24.90 -0.98 -14.84
CA PHE A 126 25.30 -2.27 -15.46
C PHE A 126 24.10 -3.17 -15.77
N ILE A 127 22.90 -2.84 -15.26
CA ILE A 127 21.66 -3.59 -15.43
C ILE A 127 20.59 -2.66 -15.98
N GLU A 128 19.92 -3.05 -17.07
CA GLU A 128 18.81 -2.29 -17.63
C GLU A 128 17.52 -2.43 -16.82
N GLY A 129 17.28 -3.62 -16.22
CA GLY A 129 16.09 -3.94 -15.46
C GLY A 129 14.85 -4.25 -16.32
N ILE A 130 15.00 -4.40 -17.63
CA ILE A 130 13.91 -4.74 -18.53
C ILE A 130 13.45 -6.18 -18.29
N LYS A 131 14.37 -7.10 -17.99
CA LYS A 131 14.01 -8.47 -17.62
C LYS A 131 13.16 -8.51 -16.35
N LEU A 132 13.54 -7.77 -15.31
CA LEU A 132 12.75 -7.64 -14.08
C LEU A 132 11.34 -7.10 -14.39
N LYS A 133 11.24 -6.01 -15.18
CA LYS A 133 9.96 -5.46 -15.61
C LYS A 133 9.10 -6.51 -16.29
N ASN A 134 9.67 -7.20 -17.27
CA ASN A 134 8.95 -8.20 -18.06
C ASN A 134 8.56 -9.43 -17.22
N PHE A 135 9.44 -9.87 -16.32
CA PHE A 135 9.16 -10.94 -15.38
C PHE A 135 7.92 -10.63 -14.55
N ILE A 136 7.86 -9.45 -13.94
CA ILE A 136 6.69 -9.03 -13.16
C ILE A 136 5.45 -8.97 -14.05
N ASN A 137 5.51 -8.28 -15.20
CA ASN A 137 4.35 -8.12 -16.09
C ASN A 137 3.82 -9.47 -16.59
N THR A 138 4.71 -10.44 -16.89
CA THR A 138 4.30 -11.79 -17.26
C THR A 138 3.59 -12.50 -16.12
N ASN A 139 4.17 -12.46 -14.92
CA ASN A 139 3.61 -13.15 -13.75
C ASN A 139 2.28 -12.55 -13.27
N VAL A 140 2.09 -11.24 -13.41
CA VAL A 140 0.78 -10.61 -13.09
C VAL A 140 -0.22 -10.67 -14.25
N GLY A 141 0.13 -11.32 -15.36
CA GLY A 141 -0.75 -11.47 -16.53
C GLY A 141 -1.03 -10.15 -17.26
N GLY A 142 -0.08 -9.22 -17.27
CA GLY A 142 -0.20 -7.92 -17.93
C GLY A 142 -1.20 -6.96 -17.26
N ARG A 143 -1.69 -7.26 -16.06
CA ARG A 143 -2.61 -6.38 -15.32
C ARG A 143 -1.88 -5.13 -14.84
N THR A 144 -2.59 -4.01 -14.79
CA THR A 144 -2.11 -2.78 -14.16
C THR A 144 -2.36 -2.79 -12.64
N ILE A 145 -1.65 -1.93 -11.90
CA ILE A 145 -1.70 -1.88 -10.42
C ILE A 145 -3.13 -1.74 -9.90
N GLU A 146 -3.91 -0.82 -10.47
CA GLU A 146 -5.29 -0.52 -10.07
C GLU A 146 -6.27 -1.68 -10.29
N ASN A 147 -5.87 -2.71 -11.03
CA ASN A 147 -6.68 -3.90 -11.30
C ASN A 147 -6.32 -5.10 -10.41
N PHE A 148 -5.53 -4.90 -9.37
CA PHE A 148 -5.20 -5.96 -8.44
C PHE A 148 -6.32 -6.22 -7.43
N PRO A 149 -6.51 -7.48 -7.00
CA PRO A 149 -7.49 -7.84 -5.97
C PRO A 149 -7.19 -7.24 -4.60
N ILE A 150 -5.90 -6.98 -4.29
CA ILE A 150 -5.47 -6.25 -3.10
C ILE A 150 -4.84 -4.93 -3.58
N SER A 151 -5.21 -3.82 -2.96
CA SER A 151 -4.61 -2.51 -3.28
C SER A 151 -3.09 -2.59 -3.14
N PHE A 152 -2.36 -2.06 -4.12
CA PHE A 152 -0.90 -2.13 -4.14
C PHE A 152 -0.27 -0.77 -4.43
N ALA A 153 0.88 -0.53 -3.80
CA ALA A 153 1.73 0.61 -4.12
C ALA A 153 3.22 0.22 -4.12
N ALA A 154 3.94 0.64 -5.17
CA ALA A 154 5.39 0.55 -5.23
C ALA A 154 6.01 1.92 -4.91
N VAL A 155 7.01 1.93 -4.03
CA VAL A 155 7.70 3.16 -3.62
C VAL A 155 9.06 3.25 -4.30
N ALA A 156 9.31 4.38 -4.95
CA ALA A 156 10.58 4.74 -5.57
C ALA A 156 10.99 6.17 -5.21
N ALA A 157 12.14 6.62 -5.69
CA ALA A 157 12.60 7.99 -5.54
C ALA A 157 12.79 8.66 -6.90
N ASP A 158 12.34 9.90 -7.07
CA ASP A 158 12.71 10.73 -8.22
C ASP A 158 14.22 10.96 -8.20
N LYS A 159 14.91 10.54 -9.27
CA LYS A 159 16.38 10.58 -9.34
C LYS A 159 16.97 11.99 -9.15
N ASN A 160 16.27 13.02 -9.61
CA ASN A 160 16.80 14.38 -9.61
C ASN A 160 16.51 15.14 -8.32
N THR A 161 15.32 14.90 -7.72
CA THR A 161 14.82 15.66 -6.58
C THR A 161 14.92 14.88 -5.27
N LEU A 162 15.15 13.57 -5.33
CA LEU A 162 15.13 12.63 -4.21
C LEU A 162 13.79 12.69 -3.43
N LYS A 163 12.72 13.09 -4.08
CA LYS A 163 11.39 13.03 -3.50
C LYS A 163 10.83 11.61 -3.66
N LYS A 164 10.17 11.14 -2.60
CA LYS A 164 9.42 9.89 -2.61
C LYS A 164 8.36 9.92 -3.70
N ALA A 165 8.26 8.84 -4.47
CA ALA A 165 7.24 8.61 -5.49
C ALA A 165 6.52 7.31 -5.17
N VAL A 166 5.18 7.36 -5.12
CA VAL A 166 4.32 6.22 -4.80
C VAL A 166 3.47 5.92 -6.03
N PHE A 167 3.66 4.73 -6.61
CA PHE A 167 2.94 4.28 -7.79
C PHE A 167 1.79 3.36 -7.38
N THR A 168 0.57 3.83 -7.58
CA THR A 168 -0.69 3.13 -7.26
C THR A 168 -1.48 2.77 -8.51
N THR A 169 -1.01 3.15 -9.69
CA THR A 169 -1.66 2.90 -10.98
C THR A 169 -0.63 2.67 -12.08
N GLY A 170 -1.04 2.05 -13.17
CA GLY A 170 -0.23 1.85 -14.38
C GLY A 170 0.53 0.53 -14.41
N ASP A 171 1.60 0.49 -15.20
CA ASP A 171 2.41 -0.71 -15.47
C ASP A 171 3.13 -1.16 -14.18
N VAL A 172 2.80 -2.36 -13.71
CA VAL A 172 3.33 -2.94 -12.47
C VAL A 172 4.81 -3.21 -12.58
N GLY A 173 5.24 -3.85 -13.67
CA GLY A 173 6.63 -4.19 -13.89
C GLY A 173 7.52 -2.94 -13.95
N LEU A 174 7.04 -1.88 -14.57
CA LEU A 174 7.76 -0.61 -14.64
C LEU A 174 7.86 0.08 -13.27
N ALA A 175 6.80 0.03 -12.47
CA ALA A 175 6.79 0.57 -11.12
C ALA A 175 7.74 -0.21 -10.20
N VAL A 176 7.74 -1.55 -10.27
CA VAL A 176 8.66 -2.43 -9.54
C VAL A 176 10.10 -2.24 -10.01
N GLN A 177 10.34 -2.16 -11.33
CA GLN A 177 11.65 -1.82 -11.88
C GLN A 177 12.19 -0.51 -11.28
N ALA A 178 11.36 0.54 -11.25
CA ALA A 178 11.75 1.82 -10.67
C ALA A 178 12.09 1.69 -9.17
N SER A 179 11.25 0.96 -8.43
CA SER A 179 11.42 0.72 -7.00
C SER A 179 12.68 -0.10 -6.66
N CYS A 180 13.14 -0.95 -7.58
CA CYS A 180 14.34 -1.79 -7.44
C CYS A 180 15.58 -1.19 -8.12
N SER A 181 15.50 -0.01 -8.74
CA SER A 181 16.60 0.57 -9.52
C SER A 181 17.66 1.24 -8.66
N VAL A 182 18.52 0.41 -8.07
CA VAL A 182 19.63 0.83 -7.21
C VAL A 182 20.58 1.75 -7.97
N PRO A 183 20.90 2.96 -7.42
CA PRO A 183 21.83 3.88 -8.05
C PRO A 183 23.19 3.25 -8.34
N ASN A 184 23.74 3.58 -9.51
CA ASN A 184 25.02 3.09 -10.04
C ASN A 184 25.04 1.60 -10.43
N ILE A 185 24.00 0.83 -10.10
CA ILE A 185 23.87 -0.58 -10.48
C ILE A 185 22.86 -0.69 -11.63
N PHE A 186 21.65 -0.16 -11.43
CA PHE A 186 20.61 -0.16 -12.45
C PHE A 186 20.58 1.15 -13.24
N ILE A 187 20.23 1.05 -14.52
CA ILE A 187 19.86 2.21 -15.32
C ILE A 187 18.46 2.66 -14.84
N ALA A 188 18.39 3.89 -14.34
CA ALA A 188 17.15 4.45 -13.83
C ALA A 188 16.07 4.53 -14.92
N PRO A 189 14.95 3.79 -14.80
CA PRO A 189 13.88 3.82 -15.80
C PRO A 189 13.16 5.17 -15.78
N ARG A 190 12.42 5.45 -16.88
CA ARG A 190 11.55 6.63 -16.98
C ARG A 190 10.10 6.23 -16.85
N ILE A 191 9.32 7.02 -16.11
CA ILE A 191 7.88 6.86 -16.00
C ILE A 191 7.21 8.20 -16.33
N PRO A 192 6.39 8.30 -17.39
CA PRO A 192 6.17 7.28 -18.45
C PRO A 192 7.45 6.92 -19.20
N GLU A 193 7.49 5.70 -19.77
CA GLU A 193 8.66 5.23 -20.53
C GLU A 193 9.12 6.24 -21.57
N LYS A 194 10.42 6.30 -21.80
CA LYS A 194 11.12 7.16 -22.79
C LYS A 194 11.10 8.66 -22.46
N VAL A 195 9.98 9.22 -22.01
CA VAL A 195 9.79 10.68 -21.88
C VAL A 195 9.63 11.17 -20.43
N GLY A 196 9.29 10.28 -19.50
CA GLY A 196 9.01 10.63 -18.11
C GLY A 196 10.24 10.97 -17.28
N LYS A 197 10.01 11.26 -16.01
CA LYS A 197 11.07 11.42 -15.02
C LYS A 197 11.81 10.11 -14.81
N LYS A 198 13.07 10.19 -14.42
CA LYS A 198 13.88 9.03 -14.02
C LYS A 198 13.64 8.72 -12.54
N TYR A 199 13.53 7.42 -12.24
CA TYR A 199 13.33 6.94 -10.87
C TYR A 199 14.43 5.97 -10.48
N ILE A 200 14.74 5.97 -9.19
CA ILE A 200 15.71 5.09 -8.54
C ILE A 200 15.05 4.39 -7.36
N ASP A 201 15.76 3.42 -6.80
CA ASP A 201 15.30 2.61 -5.67
C ASP A 201 14.71 3.45 -4.53
N GLY A 202 13.54 3.04 -4.06
CA GLY A 202 12.83 3.72 -2.99
C GLY A 202 13.54 3.70 -1.66
N GLY A 203 14.43 2.73 -1.42
CA GLY A 203 15.23 2.64 -0.21
C GLY A 203 16.18 3.84 0.02
N VAL A 204 16.41 4.66 -1.01
CA VAL A 204 17.12 5.94 -0.87
C VAL A 204 16.35 6.94 0.01
N VAL A 205 15.02 6.87 0.02
CA VAL A 205 14.15 7.85 0.69
C VAL A 205 13.21 7.23 1.73
N SER A 206 12.83 5.98 1.58
CA SER A 206 11.86 5.28 2.44
C SER A 206 12.07 3.77 2.32
N LEU A 207 12.92 3.21 3.18
CA LEU A 207 13.27 1.80 3.13
C LEU A 207 12.12 0.89 3.56
N VAL A 208 11.37 1.30 4.59
CA VAL A 208 10.16 0.63 5.06
C VAL A 208 9.04 1.67 5.00
N PRO A 209 8.22 1.70 3.93
CA PRO A 209 7.40 2.84 3.56
C PRO A 209 6.09 2.98 4.37
N VAL A 210 6.21 3.11 5.68
CA VAL A 210 5.08 3.23 6.62
C VAL A 210 4.26 4.49 6.38
N ASP A 211 4.93 5.64 6.18
CA ASP A 211 4.25 6.90 5.91
C ASP A 211 3.41 6.81 4.64
N SER A 212 3.92 6.11 3.60
CA SER A 212 3.16 5.92 2.36
C SER A 212 1.89 5.09 2.56
N ALA A 213 1.92 4.07 3.42
CA ALA A 213 0.74 3.31 3.76
C ALA A 213 -0.29 4.16 4.54
N ARG A 214 0.18 5.00 5.45
CA ARG A 214 -0.67 5.92 6.21
C ARG A 214 -1.31 6.97 5.30
N ASP A 215 -0.55 7.55 4.38
CA ASP A 215 -1.05 8.51 3.38
C ASP A 215 -2.09 7.88 2.42
N LEU A 216 -2.03 6.57 2.21
CA LEU A 216 -3.00 5.79 1.44
C LEU A 216 -4.23 5.35 2.26
N GLY A 217 -4.36 5.81 3.51
CA GLY A 217 -5.54 5.60 4.34
C GLY A 217 -5.54 4.28 5.12
N ALA A 218 -4.37 3.73 5.45
CA ALA A 218 -4.27 2.57 6.33
C ALA A 218 -4.66 2.92 7.77
N ASP A 219 -5.58 2.15 8.34
CA ASP A 219 -5.97 2.25 9.76
C ASP A 219 -4.99 1.48 10.66
N ILE A 220 -4.51 0.33 10.18
CA ILE A 220 -3.55 -0.54 10.87
C ILE A 220 -2.41 -0.86 9.92
N ILE A 221 -1.17 -0.67 10.38
CA ILE A 221 0.03 -0.90 9.57
C ILE A 221 0.91 -1.98 10.20
N ILE A 222 1.12 -3.06 9.46
CA ILE A 222 2.08 -4.12 9.78
C ILE A 222 3.29 -3.92 8.89
N ALA A 223 4.40 -3.49 9.47
CA ALA A 223 5.65 -3.26 8.74
C ALA A 223 6.62 -4.44 8.89
N VAL A 224 7.24 -4.83 7.79
CA VAL A 224 8.25 -5.90 7.75
C VAL A 224 9.60 -5.31 7.35
N ASP A 225 10.53 -5.31 8.27
CA ASP A 225 11.92 -4.88 8.07
C ASP A 225 12.86 -6.09 8.04
N VAL A 226 13.36 -6.42 6.85
CA VAL A 226 14.30 -7.53 6.65
C VAL A 226 15.77 -7.11 6.78
N THR A 227 16.04 -5.84 7.06
CA THR A 227 17.38 -5.28 7.18
C THR A 227 17.88 -5.17 8.61
N ALA A 228 16.97 -5.27 9.59
CA ALA A 228 17.32 -5.12 11.00
C ALA A 228 18.39 -6.17 11.38
N ALA A 229 19.56 -5.68 11.77
CA ALA A 229 20.59 -6.52 12.33
C ALA A 229 20.15 -7.00 13.72
N ASN A 230 20.26 -8.31 13.98
CA ASN A 230 20.15 -8.81 15.34
C ASN A 230 21.16 -8.10 16.22
N ALA A 231 20.74 -7.61 17.38
CA ALA A 231 21.57 -6.89 18.35
C ALA A 231 22.84 -7.69 18.79
N ASN A 232 22.94 -8.96 18.42
CA ASN A 232 24.01 -9.88 18.81
C ASN A 232 24.98 -10.23 17.67
N THR A 233 24.81 -9.72 16.46
CA THR A 233 25.80 -9.94 15.39
C THR A 233 26.73 -8.75 15.31
N SER A 234 27.94 -8.93 15.88
CA SER A 234 29.06 -8.05 15.64
C SER A 234 29.25 -7.86 14.13
N THR A 235 29.39 -6.62 13.72
CA THR A 235 29.70 -6.22 12.35
C THR A 235 30.97 -6.93 11.89
N VAL A 236 30.82 -8.06 11.21
CA VAL A 236 31.89 -8.61 10.42
C VAL A 236 32.02 -7.70 9.20
N ASN A 237 33.14 -6.98 9.12
CA ASN A 237 33.54 -6.24 7.93
C ASN A 237 33.80 -7.24 6.79
N GLN A 238 32.77 -7.74 6.17
CA GLN A 238 32.88 -8.54 4.95
C GLN A 238 33.09 -7.60 3.78
N LYS A 239 34.30 -7.64 3.23
CA LYS A 239 34.56 -7.05 1.91
C LYS A 239 33.65 -7.77 0.91
N PRO A 240 32.95 -7.04 0.00
CA PRO A 240 32.11 -7.68 -1.01
C PRO A 240 32.93 -8.65 -1.84
N HIS A 241 32.53 -9.93 -1.83
CA HIS A 241 33.16 -10.93 -2.71
C HIS A 241 32.75 -10.60 -4.17
N LEU A 242 33.73 -10.64 -5.06
CA LEU A 242 33.51 -10.33 -6.49
C LEU A 242 32.40 -11.19 -7.11
N ASN A 243 32.20 -12.41 -6.61
CA ASN A 243 31.16 -13.33 -7.07
C ASN A 243 29.73 -12.86 -6.73
N SER A 244 29.54 -12.02 -5.70
CA SER A 244 28.25 -11.47 -5.35
C SER A 244 27.76 -10.42 -6.34
N LEU A 245 28.65 -9.83 -7.12
CA LEU A 245 28.33 -8.82 -8.13
C LEU A 245 27.75 -9.42 -9.43
N THR A 246 27.78 -10.74 -9.57
CA THR A 246 27.27 -11.43 -10.77
C THR A 246 25.86 -11.97 -10.61
N SER A 247 25.30 -11.97 -9.39
CA SER A 247 23.93 -12.40 -9.13
C SER A 247 23.00 -11.20 -8.96
N PHE A 248 21.75 -11.35 -9.39
CA PHE A 248 20.72 -10.34 -9.18
C PHE A 248 20.52 -10.02 -7.68
N TRP A 249 20.50 -11.04 -6.86
CA TRP A 249 20.34 -10.92 -5.42
C TRP A 249 21.55 -10.27 -4.74
N GLY A 250 22.76 -10.58 -5.19
CA GLY A 250 23.97 -9.90 -4.75
C GLY A 250 23.99 -8.40 -5.10
N PHE A 251 23.43 -8.03 -6.26
CA PHE A 251 23.23 -6.63 -6.62
C PHE A 251 22.24 -5.93 -5.68
N LEU A 252 21.12 -6.57 -5.36
CA LEU A 252 20.14 -6.01 -4.45
C LEU A 252 20.66 -5.84 -3.02
N GLU A 253 21.60 -6.70 -2.56
CA GLU A 253 22.25 -6.54 -1.26
C GLU A 253 23.25 -5.39 -1.24
N ASN A 254 24.12 -5.33 -2.24
CA ASN A 254 25.01 -4.20 -2.39
C ASN A 254 24.23 -2.88 -2.54
N SER A 255 22.92 -2.98 -2.80
CA SER A 255 22.01 -1.84 -2.82
C SER A 255 21.98 -1.06 -1.51
N LEU A 256 22.02 -1.74 -0.38
CA LEU A 256 22.05 -1.07 0.94
C LEU A 256 23.37 -0.30 1.13
N ILE A 257 24.48 -0.87 0.66
CA ILE A 257 25.79 -0.22 0.71
C ILE A 257 25.83 0.95 -0.30
N ALA A 258 25.32 0.72 -1.50
CA ALA A 258 25.27 1.74 -2.54
C ALA A 258 24.29 2.87 -2.18
N ASN A 259 23.13 2.56 -1.56
CA ASN A 259 22.21 3.54 -1.05
C ASN A 259 22.80 4.35 0.12
N ALA A 260 23.51 3.70 1.03
CA ALA A 260 24.23 4.38 2.11
C ALA A 260 25.29 5.34 1.56
N ALA A 261 26.07 4.91 0.55
CA ALA A 261 27.07 5.73 -0.12
C ALA A 261 26.44 6.86 -0.95
N TYR A 262 25.30 6.61 -1.62
CA TYR A 262 24.55 7.62 -2.34
C TYR A 262 23.98 8.66 -1.39
N ASN A 263 23.36 8.23 -0.29
CA ASN A 263 22.82 9.11 0.75
C ASN A 263 23.91 9.97 1.41
N ALA A 264 25.09 9.41 1.65
CA ALA A 264 26.23 10.16 2.19
C ALA A 264 26.69 11.31 1.25
N LYS A 265 26.54 11.14 -0.07
CA LYS A 265 26.88 12.16 -1.07
C LYS A 265 25.74 13.15 -1.37
N ALA A 266 24.50 12.69 -1.24
CA ALA A 266 23.31 13.46 -1.63
C ALA A 266 22.70 14.30 -0.51
N SER A 267 23.19 14.17 0.74
CA SER A 267 22.58 14.86 1.90
C SER A 267 22.83 16.37 1.91
N PRO A 268 21.78 17.20 2.12
CA PRO A 268 21.41 17.57 3.50
C PRO A 268 19.92 17.36 3.84
N ILE A 269 19.18 16.58 3.12
CA ILE A 269 17.72 16.48 3.33
C ILE A 269 17.38 15.12 3.97
N ASN A 270 17.12 15.12 5.27
CA ASN A 270 16.28 14.22 6.12
C ASN A 270 16.14 12.71 5.83
N HIS A 271 16.96 12.09 4.98
CA HIS A 271 16.92 10.63 4.73
C HIS A 271 18.06 9.90 5.47
N SER A 272 18.31 10.30 6.71
CA SER A 272 19.29 9.61 7.56
C SER A 272 18.76 8.21 7.96
N ALA A 273 19.67 7.31 8.31
CA ALA A 273 19.29 6.01 8.86
C ALA A 273 18.39 6.15 10.13
N ALA A 274 18.51 7.24 10.86
CA ALA A 274 17.66 7.56 12.00
C ALA A 274 16.24 7.91 11.55
N SER A 275 16.08 8.72 10.51
CA SER A 275 14.77 9.08 9.94
C SER A 275 14.04 7.84 9.38
N MET A 276 14.75 6.97 8.67
CA MET A 276 14.17 5.74 8.13
C MET A 276 13.73 4.76 9.24
N ARG A 277 14.53 4.65 10.34
CA ARG A 277 14.11 3.87 11.50
C ARG A 277 12.89 4.50 12.18
N HIS A 278 12.83 5.80 12.30
CA HIS A 278 11.68 6.50 12.87
C HIS A 278 10.40 6.26 12.03
N GLU A 279 10.51 6.32 10.69
CA GLU A 279 9.40 5.98 9.79
C GLU A 279 8.93 4.54 10.04
N ARG A 280 9.85 3.55 10.05
CA ARG A 280 9.53 2.15 10.36
C ARG A 280 8.83 2.01 11.71
N ASP A 281 9.38 2.61 12.75
CA ASP A 281 8.91 2.48 14.14
C ASP A 281 7.58 3.20 14.39
N SER A 282 7.09 3.99 13.43
CA SER A 282 5.76 4.59 13.47
C SER A 282 4.63 3.64 13.03
N ALA A 283 4.95 2.41 12.59
CA ALA A 283 3.97 1.37 12.32
C ALA A 283 3.31 0.87 13.61
N ASP A 284 2.08 0.35 13.50
CA ASP A 284 1.37 -0.23 14.64
C ASP A 284 2.01 -1.56 15.09
N ILE A 285 2.54 -2.33 14.12
CA ILE A 285 3.26 -3.58 14.35
C ILE A 285 4.50 -3.59 13.47
N VAL A 286 5.67 -3.88 14.05
CA VAL A 286 6.92 -4.07 13.31
C VAL A 286 7.39 -5.51 13.44
N ILE A 287 7.53 -6.21 12.32
CA ILE A 287 8.06 -7.57 12.23
C ILE A 287 9.48 -7.50 11.67
N MET A 288 10.44 -8.03 12.40
CA MET A 288 11.83 -8.10 12.02
C MET A 288 12.28 -9.57 11.98
N PRO A 289 12.15 -10.26 10.83
CA PRO A 289 12.56 -11.65 10.70
C PRO A 289 14.04 -11.81 11.01
N ASN A 290 14.39 -12.92 11.70
CA ASN A 290 15.78 -13.22 12.00
C ASN A 290 16.51 -13.76 10.77
N VAL A 291 16.85 -12.89 9.84
CA VAL A 291 17.58 -13.19 8.59
C VAL A 291 18.99 -12.64 8.58
N GLY A 292 19.47 -12.11 9.70
CA GLY A 292 20.81 -11.53 9.82
C GLY A 292 21.95 -12.52 9.65
N HIS A 293 21.69 -13.81 9.80
CA HIS A 293 22.65 -14.91 9.60
C HIS A 293 22.63 -15.47 8.17
N ILE A 294 21.63 -15.13 7.37
CA ILE A 294 21.52 -15.54 5.97
C ILE A 294 22.46 -14.64 5.19
N SER A 295 23.46 -15.25 4.55
CA SER A 295 24.21 -14.56 3.51
C SER A 295 23.25 -14.32 2.34
N SER A 296 23.28 -13.13 1.79
CA SER A 296 22.60 -12.81 0.54
C SER A 296 23.10 -13.62 -0.66
N LEU A 297 24.08 -14.49 -0.44
CA LEU A 297 24.68 -15.41 -1.41
C LEU A 297 24.17 -16.85 -1.28
N ASP A 298 23.41 -17.17 -0.23
CA ASP A 298 22.88 -18.51 0.01
C ASP A 298 21.55 -18.69 -0.77
N THR A 299 21.65 -18.76 -2.09
CA THR A 299 20.54 -19.13 -3.00
C THR A 299 20.80 -20.49 -3.62
#